data_a2a2a9a5ef31dcedd3cf02aad3241095
#
_entry.id   a2a2a9a5ef31dcedd3cf02aad3241095
#
_cell.length_a   1.000
_cell.length_b   1.000
_cell.length_c   1.000
_cell.angle_alpha   90.00
_cell.angle_beta   90.00
_cell.angle_gamma   90.00
#
_symmetry.space_group_name_H-M   'P 1'
#
loop_
_entity.id
_entity.type
_entity.pdbx_description
1 polymer ?
#
loop_
_entity_poly.entity_id
_entity_poly.type
_entity_poly.pdbx_seq_one_letter_code
_entity_poly.pdbx_strand_id
1 'polypeptide(L)'
;VLRSTDNGLSWSGPTYPPKVPAEVKYSALGVPLPAYNRGALWEGKDGRIFWVVATGNDHANLSKTANYLLISNDKGLTWEYSCLVAEDANASFNETSIYETPGGDLVAFIRTADLDDQAVIARSTDGGKSFGPWEKMGFQGHPLQAVRLPDNRVFLVYGYRHKPYGIKARILNPECTDFKTAKEIVIRTDGGNGDIGYPWAVVMNNNQILVTYYFNKGNGTRHIAGSILEIE
;
A
#
# COMPACT_ATOMS: atom_id res chain seq x y z
N VAL A 1 -0.93 -12.01 -11.07
CA VAL A 1 -0.17 -12.59 -9.95
C VAL A 1 0.63 -13.77 -10.46
N LEU A 2 1.92 -13.82 -10.15
CA LEU A 2 2.76 -15.00 -10.31
C LEU A 2 2.90 -15.68 -8.95
N ARG A 3 3.00 -17.01 -8.94
CA ARG A 3 3.10 -17.81 -7.72
C ARG A 3 4.29 -18.75 -7.76
N SER A 4 5.01 -18.83 -6.66
CA SER A 4 6.02 -19.84 -6.38
C SER A 4 5.61 -20.67 -5.16
N THR A 5 5.84 -21.99 -5.21
CA THR A 5 5.66 -22.92 -4.10
C THR A 5 6.96 -23.57 -3.66
N ASP A 6 8.09 -23.11 -4.20
CA ASP A 6 9.44 -23.66 -4.00
C ASP A 6 10.46 -22.57 -3.66
N ASN A 7 10.06 -21.55 -2.88
CA ASN A 7 10.88 -20.41 -2.45
C ASN A 7 11.47 -19.59 -3.62
N GLY A 8 10.71 -19.44 -4.71
CA GLY A 8 11.10 -18.61 -5.84
C GLY A 8 11.98 -19.29 -6.88
N LEU A 9 12.21 -20.59 -6.78
CA LEU A 9 13.00 -21.35 -7.75
C LEU A 9 12.24 -21.54 -9.07
N SER A 10 10.92 -21.75 -8.98
CA SER A 10 10.04 -21.76 -10.15
C SER A 10 8.77 -20.93 -9.91
N TRP A 11 8.12 -20.52 -10.98
CA TRP A 11 6.94 -19.65 -10.95
C TRP A 11 5.86 -20.16 -11.89
N SER A 12 4.62 -20.15 -11.42
CA SER A 12 3.41 -20.46 -12.18
C SER A 12 2.53 -19.22 -12.35
N GLY A 13 1.67 -19.24 -13.33
CA GLY A 13 0.80 -18.13 -13.70
C GLY A 13 1.14 -17.58 -15.07
N PRO A 14 0.70 -16.36 -15.41
CA PRO A 14 0.03 -15.39 -14.55
C PRO A 14 -1.44 -15.71 -14.26
N THR A 15 -1.87 -15.48 -13.01
CA THR A 15 -3.28 -15.33 -12.67
C THR A 15 -3.66 -13.85 -12.77
N TYR A 16 -4.71 -13.55 -13.51
CA TYR A 16 -5.18 -12.18 -13.69
C TYR A 16 -6.28 -11.86 -12.67
N PRO A 17 -6.30 -10.62 -12.12
CA PRO A 17 -7.42 -10.19 -11.31
C PRO A 17 -8.70 -10.12 -12.13
N PRO A 18 -9.88 -10.28 -11.51
CA PRO A 18 -11.16 -10.10 -12.18
C PRO A 18 -11.32 -8.64 -12.64
N LYS A 19 -12.27 -8.41 -13.54
CA LYS A 19 -12.71 -7.06 -13.87
C LYS A 19 -13.35 -6.42 -12.64
N VAL A 20 -12.95 -5.19 -12.36
CA VAL A 20 -13.60 -4.34 -11.35
C VAL A 20 -14.58 -3.39 -12.06
N PRO A 21 -15.57 -2.80 -11.35
CA PRO A 21 -16.53 -1.87 -11.93
C PRO A 21 -15.89 -0.51 -12.27
N ALA A 22 -14.95 -0.52 -13.20
CA ALA A 22 -14.24 0.66 -13.65
C ALA A 22 -13.82 0.48 -15.11
N GLU A 23 -13.57 1.57 -15.78
CA GLU A 23 -13.02 1.53 -17.12
C GLU A 23 -11.59 1.01 -17.16
N VAL A 24 -11.27 0.32 -18.24
CA VAL A 24 -9.95 -0.27 -18.45
C VAL A 24 -8.97 0.83 -18.83
N LYS A 25 -7.87 0.95 -18.08
CA LYS A 25 -6.71 1.75 -18.53
C LYS A 25 -5.97 1.05 -19.66
N TYR A 26 -5.40 1.87 -20.52
CA TYR A 26 -4.53 1.39 -21.58
C TYR A 26 -3.07 1.76 -21.27
N SER A 27 -2.16 0.84 -21.56
CA SER A 27 -0.72 1.13 -21.56
C SER A 27 -0.37 2.11 -22.71
N ALA A 28 0.85 2.65 -22.69
CA ALA A 28 1.37 3.47 -23.78
C ALA A 28 1.40 2.74 -25.15
N LEU A 29 1.30 1.41 -25.15
CA LEU A 29 1.22 0.56 -26.35
C LEU A 29 -0.23 0.20 -26.73
N GLY A 30 -1.23 0.80 -26.10
CA GLY A 30 -2.63 0.53 -26.37
C GLY A 30 -3.15 -0.82 -25.83
N VAL A 31 -2.40 -1.47 -24.96
CA VAL A 31 -2.81 -2.74 -24.34
C VAL A 31 -3.68 -2.45 -23.12
N PRO A 32 -4.89 -3.06 -22.99
CA PRO A 32 -5.75 -2.89 -21.84
C PRO A 32 -5.07 -3.30 -20.53
N LEU A 33 -5.17 -2.45 -19.52
CA LEU A 33 -4.72 -2.71 -18.16
C LEU A 33 -5.93 -2.72 -17.23
N PRO A 34 -6.52 -3.88 -16.92
CA PRO A 34 -7.78 -3.96 -16.15
C PRO A 34 -7.65 -3.38 -14.73
N ALA A 35 -6.49 -3.54 -14.13
CA ALA A 35 -6.15 -2.95 -12.84
C ALA A 35 -4.64 -2.98 -12.63
N TYR A 36 -4.13 -2.09 -11.79
CA TYR A 36 -2.75 -2.17 -11.34
C TYR A 36 -2.68 -1.85 -9.85
N ASN A 37 -1.81 -2.51 -9.14
CA ASN A 37 -1.43 -2.14 -7.79
C ASN A 37 -0.03 -2.61 -7.48
N ARG A 38 0.56 -1.93 -6.55
CA ARG A 38 1.84 -2.23 -5.97
C ARG A 38 1.77 -2.35 -4.44
N GLY A 39 0.57 -2.46 -3.88
CA GLY A 39 0.37 -2.64 -2.45
C GLY A 39 0.69 -4.07 -2.00
N ALA A 40 0.95 -4.21 -0.70
CA ALA A 40 1.08 -5.50 -0.06
C ALA A 40 -0.24 -6.26 -0.10
N LEU A 41 -0.17 -7.54 -0.40
CA LEU A 41 -1.24 -8.47 -0.08
C LEU A 41 -1.25 -8.68 1.43
N TRP A 42 -2.43 -8.91 2.00
CA TRP A 42 -2.59 -9.24 3.40
C TRP A 42 -3.32 -10.58 3.54
N GLU A 43 -2.72 -11.52 4.27
CA GLU A 43 -3.40 -12.74 4.67
C GLU A 43 -4.14 -12.47 5.98
N GLY A 44 -5.47 -12.60 5.94
CA GLY A 44 -6.36 -12.44 7.08
C GLY A 44 -6.30 -13.64 8.03
N LYS A 45 -6.85 -13.46 9.24
CA LYS A 45 -6.90 -14.50 10.27
C LYS A 45 -7.68 -15.75 9.86
N ASP A 46 -8.61 -15.59 8.93
CA ASP A 46 -9.44 -16.67 8.38
C ASP A 46 -8.82 -17.32 7.13
N GLY A 47 -7.61 -16.93 6.75
CA GLY A 47 -6.88 -17.44 5.59
C GLY A 47 -7.27 -16.82 4.26
N ARG A 48 -8.21 -15.86 4.24
CA ARG A 48 -8.47 -15.05 3.04
C ARG A 48 -7.27 -14.17 2.74
N ILE A 49 -7.03 -13.92 1.46
CA ILE A 49 -6.01 -12.95 1.05
C ILE A 49 -6.73 -11.73 0.48
N PHE A 50 -6.36 -10.56 0.98
CA PHE A 50 -6.89 -9.27 0.58
C PHE A 50 -5.90 -8.55 -0.33
N TRP A 51 -6.40 -7.97 -1.42
CA TRP A 51 -5.61 -7.20 -2.36
C TRP A 51 -6.40 -5.98 -2.83
N VAL A 52 -5.88 -4.78 -2.60
CA VAL A 52 -6.47 -3.55 -3.11
C VAL A 52 -5.81 -3.20 -4.44
N VAL A 53 -6.60 -3.01 -5.47
CA VAL A 53 -6.13 -2.62 -6.81
C VAL A 53 -6.63 -1.23 -7.17
N ALA A 54 -5.83 -0.48 -7.92
CA ALA A 54 -6.18 0.82 -8.45
C ALA A 54 -6.43 0.72 -9.95
N THR A 55 -7.47 1.39 -10.44
CA THR A 55 -7.76 1.50 -11.86
C THR A 55 -8.40 2.84 -12.21
N GLY A 56 -8.26 3.29 -13.44
CA GLY A 56 -8.84 4.55 -13.89
C GLY A 56 -10.34 4.44 -14.13
N ASN A 57 -11.05 5.48 -13.73
CA ASN A 57 -12.49 5.57 -13.90
C ASN A 57 -12.92 6.27 -15.20
N ASP A 58 -12.00 6.96 -15.86
CA ASP A 58 -12.31 7.77 -17.04
C ASP A 58 -11.18 7.72 -18.07
N HIS A 59 -11.46 7.34 -19.30
CA HIS A 59 -10.51 7.36 -20.41
C HIS A 59 -10.07 8.79 -20.76
N ALA A 60 -10.92 9.78 -20.59
CA ALA A 60 -10.63 11.18 -20.89
C ALA A 60 -9.78 11.83 -19.78
N ASN A 61 -9.84 11.30 -18.54
CA ASN A 61 -9.09 11.81 -17.39
C ASN A 61 -8.28 10.70 -16.72
N LEU A 62 -7.18 10.33 -17.35
CA LEU A 62 -6.26 9.30 -16.84
C LEU A 62 -5.63 9.62 -15.47
N SER A 63 -5.80 10.85 -14.95
CA SER A 63 -5.32 11.25 -13.64
C SER A 63 -6.16 10.71 -12.48
N LYS A 64 -7.46 10.47 -12.72
CA LYS A 64 -8.38 9.97 -11.68
C LYS A 64 -8.36 8.44 -11.62
N THR A 65 -8.17 7.93 -10.42
CA THR A 65 -8.18 6.49 -10.12
C THR A 65 -8.96 6.24 -8.84
N ALA A 66 -9.59 5.07 -8.77
CA ALA A 66 -10.26 4.55 -7.58
C ALA A 66 -9.61 3.24 -7.13
N ASN A 67 -9.83 2.88 -5.88
CA ASN A 67 -9.34 1.64 -5.29
C ASN A 67 -10.48 0.64 -5.08
N TYR A 68 -10.21 -0.62 -5.38
CA TYR A 68 -11.15 -1.73 -5.29
C TYR A 68 -10.52 -2.90 -4.54
N LEU A 69 -11.32 -3.53 -3.66
CA LEU A 69 -10.88 -4.71 -2.92
C LEU A 69 -11.14 -5.97 -3.72
N LEU A 70 -10.10 -6.77 -3.85
CA LEU A 70 -10.15 -8.14 -4.32
C LEU A 70 -9.86 -9.09 -3.15
N ILE A 71 -10.56 -10.23 -3.15
CA ILE A 71 -10.41 -11.27 -2.11
C ILE A 71 -10.10 -12.59 -2.81
N SER A 72 -9.18 -13.35 -2.23
CA SER A 72 -8.95 -14.75 -2.57
C SER A 72 -9.28 -15.63 -1.37
N ASN A 73 -10.06 -16.70 -1.62
CA ASN A 73 -10.42 -17.72 -0.64
C ASN A 73 -9.59 -19.02 -0.80
N ASP A 74 -8.67 -19.05 -1.75
CA ASP A 74 -7.91 -20.24 -2.16
C ASP A 74 -6.40 -19.96 -2.26
N LYS A 75 -5.89 -19.13 -1.35
CA LYS A 75 -4.47 -18.76 -1.26
C LYS A 75 -3.92 -18.10 -2.53
N GLY A 76 -4.72 -17.28 -3.19
CA GLY A 76 -4.32 -16.50 -4.36
C GLY A 76 -4.37 -17.24 -5.69
N LEU A 77 -5.04 -18.41 -5.77
CA LEU A 77 -5.25 -19.11 -7.02
C LEU A 77 -6.32 -18.42 -7.87
N THR A 78 -7.43 -18.03 -7.23
CA THR A 78 -8.48 -17.22 -7.84
C THR A 78 -8.76 -15.96 -7.02
N TRP A 79 -9.35 -14.96 -7.66
CA TRP A 79 -9.66 -13.67 -7.06
C TRP A 79 -11.07 -13.24 -7.42
N GLU A 80 -11.76 -12.67 -6.46
CA GLU A 80 -13.09 -12.11 -6.62
C GLU A 80 -13.09 -10.62 -6.26
N TYR A 81 -13.83 -9.83 -7.04
CA TYR A 81 -14.11 -8.44 -6.67
C TYR A 81 -15.09 -8.43 -5.49
N SER A 82 -14.76 -7.66 -4.45
CA SER A 82 -15.61 -7.49 -3.28
C SER A 82 -16.32 -6.15 -3.28
N CYS A 83 -15.59 -5.05 -3.16
CA CYS A 83 -16.19 -3.73 -3.02
C CYS A 83 -15.25 -2.59 -3.46
N LEU A 84 -15.84 -1.40 -3.59
CA LEU A 84 -15.11 -0.14 -3.69
C LEU A 84 -14.47 0.18 -2.34
N VAL A 85 -13.20 0.61 -2.34
CA VAL A 85 -12.47 1.03 -1.14
C VAL A 85 -12.46 2.55 -1.01
N ALA A 86 -12.13 3.24 -2.08
CA ALA A 86 -12.11 4.70 -2.12
C ALA A 86 -12.25 5.21 -3.55
N GLU A 87 -13.06 6.25 -3.72
CA GLU A 87 -13.15 7.05 -4.94
C GLU A 87 -13.44 8.51 -4.61
N ASP A 88 -13.08 9.42 -5.49
CA ASP A 88 -13.41 10.84 -5.40
C ASP A 88 -13.31 11.49 -6.78
N ALA A 89 -14.13 12.50 -7.04
CA ALA A 89 -14.13 13.23 -8.30
C ALA A 89 -12.88 14.13 -8.49
N ASN A 90 -12.25 14.52 -7.39
CA ASN A 90 -11.14 15.49 -7.35
C ASN A 90 -9.81 14.88 -6.91
N ALA A 91 -9.77 13.61 -6.50
CA ALA A 91 -8.58 12.94 -6.03
C ALA A 91 -8.38 11.60 -6.76
N SER A 92 -7.11 11.25 -6.97
CA SER A 92 -6.71 9.94 -7.49
C SER A 92 -6.18 9.10 -6.33
N PHE A 93 -6.66 7.85 -6.24
CA PHE A 93 -6.20 6.86 -5.27
C PHE A 93 -5.35 5.81 -5.99
N ASN A 94 -4.15 5.61 -5.50
CA ASN A 94 -3.13 4.80 -6.16
C ASN A 94 -2.77 3.56 -5.32
N GLU A 95 -1.48 3.32 -5.13
CA GLU A 95 -0.98 2.16 -4.40
C GLU A 95 -1.50 2.16 -2.96
N THR A 96 -2.01 1.01 -2.53
CA THR A 96 -2.67 0.84 -1.23
C THR A 96 -2.11 -0.36 -0.50
N SER A 97 -1.77 -0.18 0.76
CA SER A 97 -1.49 -1.27 1.69
C SER A 97 -2.75 -1.58 2.49
N ILE A 98 -3.15 -2.85 2.51
CA ILE A 98 -4.28 -3.33 3.30
C ILE A 98 -3.75 -4.04 4.55
N TYR A 99 -4.44 -3.91 5.67
CA TYR A 99 -4.10 -4.47 6.97
C TYR A 99 -5.37 -4.91 7.70
N GLU A 100 -5.36 -6.09 8.33
CA GLU A 100 -6.43 -6.53 9.22
C GLU A 100 -6.04 -6.28 10.68
N THR A 101 -6.88 -5.54 11.41
CA THR A 101 -6.65 -5.24 12.83
C THR A 101 -6.87 -6.47 13.72
N PRO A 102 -6.41 -6.47 14.97
CA PRO A 102 -6.79 -7.50 15.94
C PRO A 102 -8.30 -7.63 16.13
N GLY A 103 -9.05 -6.55 16.04
CA GLY A 103 -10.51 -6.52 16.08
C GLY A 103 -11.20 -7.13 14.85
N GLY A 104 -10.48 -7.31 13.75
CA GLY A 104 -11.00 -7.87 12.49
C GLY A 104 -11.43 -6.83 11.46
N ASP A 105 -11.24 -5.55 11.74
CA ASP A 105 -11.45 -4.50 10.74
C ASP A 105 -10.35 -4.54 9.67
N LEU A 106 -10.72 -4.25 8.42
CA LEU A 106 -9.73 -4.01 7.36
C LEU A 106 -9.45 -2.52 7.26
N VAL A 107 -8.16 -2.17 7.27
CA VAL A 107 -7.68 -0.79 7.16
C VAL A 107 -6.87 -0.65 5.89
N ALA A 108 -7.28 0.25 5.00
CA ALA A 108 -6.59 0.59 3.77
C ALA A 108 -5.78 1.88 3.96
N PHE A 109 -4.46 1.81 3.81
CA PHE A 109 -3.55 2.95 3.79
C PHE A 109 -3.23 3.31 2.35
N ILE A 110 -3.72 4.44 1.89
CA ILE A 110 -3.84 4.76 0.47
C ILE A 110 -2.93 5.94 0.12
N ARG A 111 -2.12 5.76 -0.92
CA ARG A 111 -1.44 6.86 -1.59
C ARG A 111 -2.42 7.64 -2.44
N THR A 112 -2.34 8.96 -2.41
CA THR A 112 -3.11 9.84 -3.29
C THR A 112 -2.24 10.59 -4.29
N ALA A 113 -2.88 11.11 -5.34
CA ALA A 113 -2.44 12.22 -6.16
C ALA A 113 -3.58 13.25 -6.22
N ASP A 114 -3.28 14.48 -6.62
CA ASP A 114 -4.27 15.58 -6.69
C ASP A 114 -4.81 16.04 -5.32
N LEU A 115 -4.19 15.60 -4.22
CA LEU A 115 -4.60 15.90 -2.85
C LEU A 115 -3.42 16.38 -1.99
N ASP A 116 -2.49 17.13 -2.59
CA ASP A 116 -1.25 17.60 -1.96
C ASP A 116 -0.44 16.45 -1.30
N ASP A 117 -0.41 15.29 -1.99
CA ASP A 117 0.28 14.09 -1.54
C ASP A 117 -0.12 13.57 -0.14
N GLN A 118 -1.28 13.98 0.35
CA GLN A 118 -1.80 13.52 1.64
C GLN A 118 -2.03 12.01 1.63
N ALA A 119 -1.49 11.30 2.61
CA ALA A 119 -1.89 9.94 2.88
C ALA A 119 -3.35 9.92 3.36
N VAL A 120 -4.12 8.95 2.91
CA VAL A 120 -5.50 8.76 3.37
C VAL A 120 -5.71 7.34 3.88
N ILE A 121 -6.76 7.18 4.69
CA ILE A 121 -7.14 5.92 5.29
C ILE A 121 -8.63 5.65 5.03
N ALA A 122 -8.98 4.39 4.80
CA ALA A 122 -10.37 3.92 4.77
C ALA A 122 -10.49 2.64 5.57
N ARG A 123 -11.67 2.38 6.16
CA ARG A 123 -11.91 1.26 7.05
C ARG A 123 -13.15 0.46 6.66
N SER A 124 -13.04 -0.86 6.71
CA SER A 124 -14.15 -1.80 6.65
C SER A 124 -14.32 -2.49 7.99
N THR A 125 -15.54 -2.49 8.53
CA THR A 125 -15.92 -3.17 9.79
C THR A 125 -16.79 -4.41 9.55
N ASP A 126 -16.93 -4.81 8.29
CA ASP A 126 -17.82 -5.90 7.86
C ASP A 126 -17.09 -7.02 7.10
N GLY A 127 -15.76 -7.09 7.30
CA GLY A 127 -14.91 -8.12 6.70
C GLY A 127 -14.64 -7.91 5.22
N GLY A 128 -14.66 -6.65 4.74
CA GLY A 128 -14.37 -6.28 3.36
C GLY A 128 -15.56 -6.32 2.42
N LYS A 129 -16.79 -6.32 2.94
CA LYS A 129 -18.00 -6.21 2.10
C LYS A 129 -18.25 -4.76 1.68
N SER A 130 -17.87 -3.80 2.53
CA SER A 130 -17.90 -2.38 2.23
C SER A 130 -16.81 -1.63 2.99
N PHE A 131 -16.47 -0.43 2.53
CA PHE A 131 -15.61 0.51 3.25
C PHE A 131 -16.41 1.77 3.59
N GLY A 132 -16.14 2.32 4.77
CA GLY A 132 -16.62 3.64 5.16
C GLY A 132 -15.90 4.75 4.38
N PRO A 133 -16.30 6.02 4.59
CA PRO A 133 -15.66 7.16 3.96
C PRO A 133 -14.14 7.18 4.23
N TRP A 134 -13.36 7.54 3.21
CA TRP A 134 -11.94 7.80 3.40
C TRP A 134 -11.70 9.13 4.12
N GLU A 135 -10.60 9.23 4.84
CA GLU A 135 -10.20 10.46 5.50
C GLU A 135 -8.69 10.72 5.40
N LYS A 136 -8.28 11.99 5.44
CA LYS A 136 -6.87 12.38 5.45
C LYS A 136 -6.23 11.98 6.77
N MET A 137 -5.03 11.40 6.68
CA MET A 137 -4.24 11.02 7.84
C MET A 137 -3.50 12.19 8.49
N GLY A 138 -3.44 13.37 7.83
CA GLY A 138 -2.79 14.57 8.33
C GLY A 138 -1.29 14.65 8.06
N PHE A 139 -0.77 13.81 7.16
CA PHE A 139 0.61 13.86 6.70
C PHE A 139 0.74 13.43 5.23
N GLN A 140 1.84 13.82 4.61
CA GLN A 140 2.20 13.42 3.25
C GLN A 140 3.02 12.14 3.26
N GLY A 141 2.73 11.20 2.35
CA GLY A 141 3.46 9.92 2.26
C GLY A 141 3.16 9.12 0.99
N HIS A 142 4.21 8.53 0.38
CA HIS A 142 4.14 7.86 -0.93
C HIS A 142 5.09 6.67 -1.09
N PRO A 143 4.63 5.51 -1.49
CA PRO A 143 3.43 4.87 -1.01
C PRO A 143 3.61 4.44 0.43
N LEU A 144 2.57 3.89 1.04
CA LEU A 144 2.59 3.41 2.42
C LEU A 144 2.64 1.88 2.45
N GLN A 145 3.26 1.32 3.49
CA GLN A 145 3.20 -0.12 3.78
C GLN A 145 3.09 -0.33 5.29
N ALA A 146 2.11 -1.12 5.69
CA ALA A 146 1.85 -1.47 7.08
C ALA A 146 2.39 -2.86 7.41
N VAL A 147 3.04 -2.98 8.57
CA VAL A 147 3.54 -4.25 9.12
C VAL A 147 3.12 -4.35 10.58
N ARG A 148 2.57 -5.49 10.98
CA ARG A 148 2.28 -5.80 12.39
C ARG A 148 3.56 -6.10 13.15
N LEU A 149 3.75 -5.44 14.28
CA LEU A 149 4.82 -5.70 15.23
C LEU A 149 4.45 -6.87 16.16
N PRO A 150 5.43 -7.48 16.87
CA PRO A 150 5.17 -8.59 17.79
C PRO A 150 4.20 -8.25 18.93
N ASP A 151 4.11 -6.99 19.32
CA ASP A 151 3.19 -6.47 20.35
C ASP A 151 1.84 -6.00 19.78
N ASN A 152 1.55 -6.32 18.52
CA ASN A 152 0.39 -5.92 17.74
C ASN A 152 0.33 -4.44 17.32
N ARG A 153 1.25 -3.57 17.74
CA ARG A 153 1.36 -2.23 17.14
C ARG A 153 1.61 -2.35 15.63
N VAL A 154 1.34 -1.29 14.90
CA VAL A 154 1.51 -1.27 13.45
C VAL A 154 2.60 -0.29 13.07
N PHE A 155 3.65 -0.79 12.44
CA PHE A 155 4.69 0.03 11.83
C PHE A 155 4.24 0.41 10.41
N LEU A 156 3.90 1.69 10.23
CA LEU A 156 3.48 2.26 8.95
C LEU A 156 4.65 3.04 8.36
N VAL A 157 5.29 2.51 7.34
CA VAL A 157 6.43 3.13 6.66
C VAL A 157 6.02 3.73 5.32
N TYR A 158 6.63 4.85 4.93
CA TYR A 158 6.33 5.56 3.69
C TYR A 158 7.52 6.36 3.15
N GLY A 159 7.55 6.57 1.84
CA GLY A 159 8.43 7.52 1.20
C GLY A 159 7.97 8.95 1.44
N TYR A 160 8.88 9.86 1.73
CA TYR A 160 8.60 11.29 1.87
C TYR A 160 9.27 12.06 0.72
N ARG A 161 8.46 12.47 -0.27
CA ARG A 161 8.90 13.07 -1.54
C ARG A 161 8.93 14.59 -1.54
N HIS A 162 8.87 15.20 -0.36
CA HIS A 162 9.06 16.63 -0.12
C HIS A 162 10.39 16.88 0.57
N LYS A 163 10.87 18.13 0.59
CA LYS A 163 12.11 18.46 1.32
C LYS A 163 11.88 18.45 2.84
N PRO A 164 12.79 17.82 3.58
CA PRO A 164 13.93 17.01 3.14
C PRO A 164 13.45 15.63 2.67
N TYR A 165 13.89 15.25 1.45
CA TYR A 165 13.51 13.98 0.82
C TYR A 165 14.02 12.78 1.62
N GLY A 166 13.14 11.80 1.88
CA GLY A 166 13.55 10.71 2.75
C GLY A 166 12.56 9.56 2.90
N ILE A 167 12.81 8.76 3.91
CA ILE A 167 11.96 7.65 4.34
C ILE A 167 11.54 7.93 5.78
N LYS A 168 10.26 7.80 6.04
CA LYS A 168 9.65 8.04 7.35
C LYS A 168 8.72 6.91 7.75
N ALA A 169 8.38 6.85 9.02
CA ALA A 169 7.42 5.88 9.55
C ALA A 169 6.60 6.48 10.68
N ARG A 170 5.56 5.74 11.09
CA ARG A 170 4.78 5.96 12.30
C ARG A 170 4.51 4.62 12.97
N ILE A 171 4.41 4.61 14.30
CA ILE A 171 3.92 3.45 15.03
C ILE A 171 2.51 3.75 15.48
N LEU A 172 1.56 3.00 14.95
CA LEU A 172 0.15 3.12 15.26
C LEU A 172 -0.23 2.09 16.33
N ASN A 173 -1.31 2.38 17.06
CA ASN A 173 -1.93 1.37 17.92
C ASN A 173 -2.46 0.19 17.08
N PRO A 174 -2.74 -0.97 17.70
CA PRO A 174 -3.16 -2.17 16.97
C PRO A 174 -4.38 -1.97 16.06
N GLU A 175 -5.30 -1.11 16.46
CA GLU A 175 -6.53 -0.82 15.72
C GLU A 175 -6.38 0.35 14.73
N CYS A 176 -5.17 0.96 14.64
CA CYS A 176 -4.87 2.08 13.73
C CYS A 176 -5.82 3.28 13.90
N THR A 177 -6.27 3.56 15.13
CA THR A 177 -7.20 4.67 15.42
C THR A 177 -6.48 5.98 15.75
N ASP A 178 -5.19 5.93 16.09
CA ASP A 178 -4.36 7.06 16.47
C ASP A 178 -3.54 7.65 15.31
N PHE A 179 -3.88 7.32 14.07
CA PHE A 179 -3.09 7.68 12.86
C PHE A 179 -2.84 9.20 12.73
N LYS A 180 -3.72 10.05 13.27
CA LYS A 180 -3.54 11.52 13.27
C LYS A 180 -2.53 12.00 14.31
N THR A 181 -2.36 11.27 15.40
CA THR A 181 -1.57 11.67 16.57
C THR A 181 -0.27 10.89 16.75
N ALA A 182 -0.14 9.74 16.10
CA ALA A 182 1.06 8.92 16.13
C ALA A 182 2.29 9.72 15.69
N LYS A 183 3.37 9.64 16.49
CA LYS A 183 4.60 10.39 16.23
C LYS A 183 5.29 9.91 14.97
N GLU A 184 5.80 10.85 14.19
CA GLU A 184 6.64 10.57 13.04
C GLU A 184 8.03 10.10 13.47
N ILE A 185 8.51 9.06 12.85
CA ILE A 185 9.86 8.51 12.97
C ILE A 185 10.59 8.84 11.67
N VAL A 186 11.70 9.53 11.77
CA VAL A 186 12.55 9.86 10.62
C VAL A 186 13.58 8.74 10.48
N ILE A 187 13.50 7.98 9.39
CA ILE A 187 14.45 6.90 9.08
C ILE A 187 15.64 7.48 8.31
N ARG A 188 15.35 8.37 7.32
CA ARG A 188 16.36 8.96 6.46
C ARG A 188 15.87 10.27 5.85
N THR A 189 16.78 11.26 5.66
CA THR A 189 16.46 12.60 5.11
C THR A 189 17.49 13.13 4.12
N ASP A 190 18.40 12.30 3.64
CA ASP A 190 19.50 12.68 2.75
C ASP A 190 19.23 12.38 1.27
N GLY A 191 17.97 12.33 0.89
CA GLY A 191 17.57 12.15 -0.51
C GLY A 191 17.92 13.35 -1.39
N GLY A 192 18.43 13.10 -2.59
CA GLY A 192 18.81 14.14 -3.53
C GLY A 192 17.63 14.80 -4.24
N ASN A 193 16.54 14.08 -4.43
CA ASN A 193 15.29 14.58 -5.00
C ASN A 193 14.11 13.68 -4.65
N GLY A 194 12.90 14.03 -5.09
CA GLY A 194 11.67 13.30 -4.78
C GLY A 194 11.49 11.93 -5.45
N ASP A 195 12.42 11.51 -6.30
CA ASP A 195 12.36 10.17 -6.92
C ASP A 195 13.05 9.13 -6.01
N ILE A 196 12.40 8.87 -4.90
CA ILE A 196 12.77 7.95 -3.83
C ILE A 196 11.52 7.27 -3.26
N GLY A 197 11.70 6.24 -2.46
CA GLY A 197 10.63 5.68 -1.64
C GLY A 197 10.32 4.23 -1.94
N TYR A 198 9.05 3.90 -2.02
CA TYR A 198 8.54 2.55 -2.10
C TYR A 198 9.13 1.66 -1.00
N PRO A 199 9.06 2.10 0.24
CA PRO A 199 9.61 1.31 1.34
C PRO A 199 8.83 0.02 1.52
N TRP A 200 9.55 -1.01 1.91
CA TRP A 200 9.01 -2.30 2.30
C TRP A 200 9.67 -2.74 3.59
N ALA A 201 8.87 -3.04 4.59
CA ALA A 201 9.35 -3.41 5.92
C ALA A 201 9.05 -4.88 6.21
N VAL A 202 9.95 -5.51 6.94
CA VAL A 202 9.76 -6.85 7.49
C VAL A 202 10.32 -6.90 8.92
N VAL A 203 9.57 -7.53 9.82
CA VAL A 203 10.02 -7.81 11.18
C VAL A 203 10.98 -9.01 11.14
N MET A 204 12.17 -8.83 11.71
CA MET A 204 13.19 -9.86 11.81
C MET A 204 13.13 -10.57 13.18
N ASN A 205 13.80 -11.72 13.31
CA ASN A 205 13.71 -12.58 14.48
C ASN A 205 14.31 -12.01 15.78
N ASN A 206 14.93 -10.85 15.76
CA ASN A 206 15.70 -10.26 16.88
C ASN A 206 15.14 -8.89 17.32
N ASN A 207 13.84 -8.71 17.29
CA ASN A 207 13.19 -7.44 17.59
C ASN A 207 13.64 -6.26 16.70
N GLN A 208 14.04 -6.57 15.48
CA GLN A 208 14.44 -5.56 14.51
C GLN A 208 13.46 -5.51 13.34
N ILE A 209 13.38 -4.34 12.70
CA ILE A 209 12.65 -4.12 11.46
C ILE A 209 13.69 -3.80 10.38
N LEU A 210 13.73 -4.61 9.33
CA LEU A 210 14.44 -4.25 8.09
C LEU A 210 13.48 -3.47 7.19
N VAL A 211 13.86 -2.26 6.82
CA VAL A 211 13.16 -1.43 5.83
C VAL A 211 14.01 -1.31 4.59
N THR A 212 13.53 -1.80 3.46
CA THR A 212 14.18 -1.66 2.15
C THR A 212 13.44 -0.65 1.30
N TYR A 213 14.15 0.11 0.48
CA TYR A 213 13.57 1.15 -0.39
C TYR A 213 14.51 1.47 -1.54
N TYR A 214 14.01 2.10 -2.60
CA TYR A 214 14.91 2.72 -3.55
C TYR A 214 15.21 4.17 -3.17
N PHE A 215 16.42 4.60 -3.49
CA PHE A 215 16.93 5.89 -3.04
C PHE A 215 17.89 6.52 -4.05
N ASN A 216 18.06 7.84 -3.98
CA ASN A 216 19.10 8.56 -4.71
C ASN A 216 19.70 9.67 -3.83
N LYS A 217 20.94 10.03 -4.11
CA LYS A 217 21.68 11.11 -3.43
C LYS A 217 21.88 12.35 -4.29
N GLY A 218 21.07 12.55 -5.34
CA GLY A 218 21.15 13.70 -6.22
C GLY A 218 22.16 13.58 -7.37
N ASN A 219 22.88 12.48 -7.47
CA ASN A 219 23.84 12.21 -8.57
C ASN A 219 23.19 11.52 -9.79
N GLY A 220 21.86 11.43 -9.85
CA GLY A 220 21.11 10.77 -10.92
C GLY A 220 20.99 9.25 -10.79
N THR A 221 21.78 8.60 -9.95
CA THR A 221 21.76 7.14 -9.78
C THR A 221 20.75 6.75 -8.71
N ARG A 222 19.82 5.83 -9.07
CA ARG A 222 18.94 5.15 -8.11
C ARG A 222 19.59 3.85 -7.69
N HIS A 223 19.46 3.53 -6.42
CA HIS A 223 19.97 2.29 -5.85
C HIS A 223 19.00 1.75 -4.80
N ILE A 224 19.08 0.47 -4.52
CA ILE A 224 18.38 -0.13 -3.39
C ILE A 224 19.19 0.16 -2.12
N ALA A 225 18.50 0.63 -1.11
CA ALA A 225 19.06 0.88 0.22
C ALA A 225 18.19 0.20 1.28
N GLY A 226 18.73 0.04 2.47
CA GLY A 226 18.01 -0.50 3.62
C GLY A 226 18.42 0.18 4.91
N SER A 227 17.51 0.17 5.87
CA SER A 227 17.72 0.59 7.26
C SER A 227 17.24 -0.49 8.20
N ILE A 228 17.97 -0.74 9.27
CA ILE A 228 17.59 -1.65 10.35
C ILE A 228 17.22 -0.78 11.55
N LEU A 229 16.03 -1.00 12.10
CA LEU A 229 15.51 -0.33 13.28
C LEU A 229 15.30 -1.33 14.40
N GLU A 230 15.54 -0.94 15.64
CA GLU A 230 15.20 -1.72 16.83
C GLU A 230 13.79 -1.39 17.30
N ILE A 231 13.05 -2.42 17.74
CA ILE A 231 11.71 -2.28 18.31
C ILE A 231 11.88 -2.20 19.83
N GLU A 232 11.61 -1.05 20.40
CA GLU A 232 11.55 -0.82 21.84
C GLU A 232 10.13 -1.06 22.39
#